data_9302746066f8b25cf0aefe96852e4e19
#
_entry.id   9302746066f8b25cf0aefe96852e4e19
#
_cell.length_a   1.000
_cell.length_b   1.000
_cell.length_c   1.000
_cell.angle_alpha   90.00
_cell.angle_beta   90.00
_cell.angle_gamma   90.00
#
_symmetry.space_group_name_H-M   'P 1'
#
loop_
_entity.id
_entity.type
_entity.pdbx_description
1 polymer ?
#
loop_
_entity_poly.entity_id
_entity_poly.type
_entity_poly.pdbx_seq_one_letter_code
_entity_poly.pdbx_strand_id
1 'polypeptide(L)'
;MALTLYWGSGSPFSWRVLLALEHKGLTYESQLLHFDKQEHQSPHMLKLNPRGRVPVLRDGDYVVFESVAVLYYLDVKYPQAPIFGATPEEAGVIMRVICEFMAYAEPSLVKIVNAIFAGEVAEDIDALTDAMHVVAREARTIEGRLSKEQWIVGANYSATDMVIFPWIQVLRRALDKSAAAELGARFLPMERNYPALARWIHRIEALPGYERTYPPHWRDSDSVRGV
;
A
#
# COMPACT_ATOMS: atom_id res chain seq x y z
N MET A 1 14.94 22.06 6.20
CA MET A 1 15.52 20.77 6.67
C MET A 1 15.08 19.71 5.71
N ALA A 2 15.94 18.75 5.36
CA ALA A 2 15.59 17.71 4.38
C ALA A 2 14.79 16.60 5.06
N LEU A 3 13.70 16.16 4.40
CA LEU A 3 12.97 14.94 4.77
C LEU A 3 13.85 13.72 4.47
N THR A 4 13.89 12.74 5.36
CA THR A 4 14.52 11.44 5.12
C THR A 4 13.48 10.34 5.33
N LEU A 5 13.28 9.49 4.33
CA LEU A 5 12.39 8.34 4.43
C LEU A 5 13.21 7.05 4.52
N TYR A 6 13.06 6.32 5.61
CA TYR A 6 13.56 4.95 5.77
C TYR A 6 12.44 3.98 5.36
N TRP A 7 12.71 3.14 4.38
CA TRP A 7 11.69 2.31 3.75
C TRP A 7 12.23 0.96 3.27
N GLY A 8 11.34 0.02 3.01
CA GLY A 8 11.70 -1.30 2.47
C GLY A 8 10.98 -1.56 1.16
N SER A 9 11.70 -2.07 0.17
CA SER A 9 11.16 -2.40 -1.15
C SER A 9 10.09 -3.50 -1.04
N GLY A 10 8.92 -3.29 -1.64
CA GLY A 10 7.78 -4.21 -1.60
C GLY A 10 6.95 -4.13 -0.32
N SER A 11 7.32 -3.30 0.66
CA SER A 11 6.47 -3.03 1.81
C SER A 11 5.27 -2.17 1.40
N PRO A 12 4.03 -2.66 1.53
CA PRO A 12 2.86 -1.85 1.21
C PRO A 12 2.74 -0.62 2.10
N PHE A 13 3.19 -0.71 3.35
CA PHE A 13 3.21 0.41 4.29
C PHE A 13 4.19 1.53 3.88
N SER A 14 5.38 1.15 3.40
CA SER A 14 6.36 2.12 2.88
C SER A 14 5.87 2.76 1.58
N TRP A 15 5.25 1.98 0.71
CA TRP A 15 4.74 2.46 -0.57
C TRP A 15 3.67 3.54 -0.42
N ARG A 16 2.82 3.46 0.63
CA ARG A 16 1.88 4.53 0.99
C ARG A 16 2.56 5.89 1.09
N VAL A 17 3.68 5.93 1.80
CA VAL A 17 4.42 7.17 2.05
C VAL A 17 5.16 7.65 0.80
N LEU A 18 5.74 6.75 0.02
CA LEU A 18 6.34 7.08 -1.27
C LEU A 18 5.32 7.75 -2.21
N LEU A 19 4.12 7.17 -2.33
CA LEU A 19 3.03 7.74 -3.13
C LEU A 19 2.65 9.15 -2.67
N ALA A 20 2.58 9.38 -1.37
CA ALA A 20 2.25 10.70 -0.81
C ALA A 20 3.36 11.75 -1.07
N LEU A 21 4.62 11.37 -0.89
CA LEU A 21 5.77 12.25 -1.15
C LEU A 21 5.82 12.67 -2.62
N GLU A 22 5.63 11.72 -3.53
CA GLU A 22 5.61 11.99 -4.97
C GLU A 22 4.40 12.84 -5.38
N HIS A 23 3.20 12.53 -4.88
CA HIS A 23 2.00 13.31 -5.16
C HIS A 23 2.11 14.76 -4.69
N LYS A 24 2.72 14.99 -3.52
CA LYS A 24 2.95 16.33 -2.98
C LYS A 24 4.17 17.03 -3.60
N GLY A 25 4.93 16.37 -4.47
CA GLY A 25 6.14 16.91 -5.08
C GLY A 25 7.24 17.25 -4.06
N LEU A 26 7.30 16.53 -2.95
CA LEU A 26 8.24 16.77 -1.87
C LEU A 26 9.60 16.12 -2.15
N THR A 27 10.66 16.90 -1.98
CA THR A 27 12.03 16.37 -2.05
C THR A 27 12.40 15.71 -0.73
N TYR A 28 12.95 14.51 -0.81
CA TYR A 28 13.36 13.71 0.35
C TYR A 28 14.62 12.91 0.05
N GLU A 29 15.36 12.57 1.10
CA GLU A 29 16.43 11.59 1.07
C GLU A 29 15.83 10.19 1.21
N SER A 30 16.10 9.33 0.24
CA SER A 30 15.57 7.96 0.19
C SER A 30 16.57 6.98 0.79
N GLN A 31 16.22 6.37 1.93
CA GLN A 31 17.03 5.36 2.64
C GLN A 31 16.34 4.01 2.52
N LEU A 32 16.70 3.27 1.45
CA LEU A 32 16.23 1.90 1.25
C LEU A 32 16.91 0.95 2.23
N LEU A 33 16.11 0.22 3.00
CA LEU A 33 16.58 -0.78 3.96
C LEU A 33 16.37 -2.21 3.40
N HIS A 34 17.36 -3.06 3.54
CA HIS A 34 17.33 -4.44 3.11
C HIS A 34 16.78 -5.36 4.19
N PHE A 35 15.64 -6.01 3.92
CA PHE A 35 14.97 -6.92 4.86
C PHE A 35 15.77 -8.19 5.11
N ASP A 36 16.42 -8.74 4.09
CA ASP A 36 17.31 -9.91 4.18
C ASP A 36 18.50 -9.68 5.11
N LYS A 37 18.98 -8.44 5.22
CA LYS A 37 20.03 -8.03 6.15
C LYS A 37 19.49 -7.53 7.50
N GLN A 38 18.19 -7.56 7.71
CA GLN A 38 17.54 -7.06 8.91
C GLN A 38 17.89 -5.60 9.27
N GLU A 39 18.19 -4.74 8.29
CA GLU A 39 18.62 -3.36 8.52
C GLU A 39 17.57 -2.54 9.28
N HIS A 40 16.29 -2.86 9.11
CA HIS A 40 15.17 -2.26 9.86
C HIS A 40 15.20 -2.58 11.37
N GLN A 41 15.97 -3.60 11.80
CA GLN A 41 16.19 -4.00 13.19
C GLN A 41 17.55 -3.50 13.74
N SER A 42 18.28 -2.71 12.98
CA SER A 42 19.57 -2.18 13.43
C SER A 42 19.40 -1.28 14.66
N PRO A 43 20.44 -1.14 15.51
CA PRO A 43 20.38 -0.24 16.67
C PRO A 43 20.02 1.20 16.32
N HIS A 44 20.42 1.66 15.14
CA HIS A 44 20.02 2.97 14.63
C HIS A 44 18.52 3.07 14.40
N MET A 45 17.95 2.10 13.67
CA MET A 45 16.53 2.09 13.34
C MET A 45 15.65 1.88 14.58
N LEU A 46 16.08 1.04 15.53
CA LEU A 46 15.35 0.83 16.78
C LEU A 46 15.30 2.09 17.68
N LYS A 47 16.27 3.01 17.56
CA LYS A 47 16.18 4.33 18.20
C LYS A 47 15.15 5.24 17.54
N LEU A 48 14.95 5.13 16.21
CA LEU A 48 13.97 5.91 15.47
C LEU A 48 12.56 5.33 15.62
N ASN A 49 12.43 4.00 15.51
CA ASN A 49 11.18 3.27 15.70
C ASN A 49 11.44 2.00 16.54
N PRO A 50 11.10 2.00 17.84
CA PRO A 50 11.32 0.84 18.71
C PRO A 50 10.63 -0.45 18.27
N ARG A 51 9.64 -0.37 17.37
CA ARG A 51 8.97 -1.54 16.77
C ARG A 51 9.81 -2.23 15.69
N GLY A 52 10.93 -1.60 15.24
CA GLY A 52 11.75 -2.12 14.15
C GLY A 52 10.97 -2.34 12.86
N ARG A 53 10.11 -1.40 12.51
CA ARG A 53 9.25 -1.44 11.33
C ARG A 53 9.48 -0.23 10.42
N VAL A 54 9.16 -0.38 9.15
CA VAL A 54 9.14 0.68 8.15
C VAL A 54 7.70 0.93 7.69
N PRO A 55 7.37 2.16 7.24
CA PRO A 55 8.24 3.32 7.04
C PRO A 55 8.56 4.07 8.34
N VAL A 56 9.67 4.82 8.30
CA VAL A 56 9.98 5.87 9.27
C VAL A 56 10.31 7.13 8.50
N LEU A 57 9.66 8.23 8.82
CA LEU A 57 9.96 9.55 8.26
C LEU A 57 10.68 10.39 9.33
N ARG A 58 11.82 10.97 8.97
CA ARG A 58 12.54 11.96 9.77
C ARG A 58 12.48 13.31 9.08
N ASP A 59 12.16 14.34 9.84
CA ASP A 59 12.12 15.72 9.39
C ASP A 59 12.91 16.59 10.39
N GLY A 60 14.18 16.78 10.08
CA GLY A 60 15.14 17.35 11.04
C GLY A 60 15.27 16.44 12.27
N ASP A 61 14.90 16.95 13.45
CA ASP A 61 14.93 16.22 14.71
C ASP A 61 13.60 15.47 15.01
N TYR A 62 12.54 15.78 14.25
CA TYR A 62 11.24 15.13 14.42
C TYR A 62 11.20 13.81 13.66
N VAL A 63 10.72 12.77 14.34
CA VAL A 63 10.56 11.42 13.77
C VAL A 63 9.12 10.97 13.91
N VAL A 64 8.56 10.45 12.83
CA VAL A 64 7.22 9.87 12.80
C VAL A 64 7.23 8.53 12.07
N PHE A 65 6.53 7.57 12.63
CA PHE A 65 6.29 6.24 12.06
C PHE A 65 4.80 5.91 12.16
N GLU A 66 4.36 4.71 11.72
CA GLU A 66 2.99 4.35 11.34
C GLU A 66 2.58 5.07 10.06
N SER A 67 2.44 4.31 8.97
CA SER A 67 2.30 4.90 7.63
C SER A 67 1.17 5.92 7.51
N VAL A 68 0.00 5.66 8.11
CA VAL A 68 -1.14 6.60 8.09
C VAL A 68 -0.85 7.86 8.90
N ALA A 69 -0.14 7.74 10.02
CA ALA A 69 0.31 8.91 10.79
C ALA A 69 1.32 9.75 10.00
N VAL A 70 2.21 9.10 9.23
CA VAL A 70 3.14 9.80 8.33
C VAL A 70 2.37 10.55 7.24
N LEU A 71 1.36 9.92 6.62
CA LEU A 71 0.49 10.59 5.63
C LEU A 71 -0.18 11.84 6.23
N TYR A 72 -0.75 11.70 7.41
CA TYR A 72 -1.41 12.80 8.11
C TYR A 72 -0.43 13.93 8.45
N TYR A 73 0.77 13.59 8.97
CA TYR A 73 1.82 14.56 9.25
C TYR A 73 2.21 15.35 8.00
N LEU A 74 2.42 14.65 6.87
CA LEU A 74 2.77 15.29 5.60
C LEU A 74 1.66 16.22 5.11
N ASP A 75 0.40 15.84 5.30
CA ASP A 75 -0.73 16.65 4.86
C ASP A 75 -0.89 17.94 5.66
N VAL A 76 -0.75 17.85 6.98
CA VAL A 76 -0.84 19.01 7.88
C VAL A 76 0.36 19.96 7.67
N LYS A 77 1.56 19.40 7.51
CA LYS A 77 2.78 20.23 7.36
C LYS A 77 2.92 20.85 5.98
N TYR A 78 2.46 20.14 4.95
CA TYR A 78 2.53 20.56 3.56
C TYR A 78 1.11 20.58 2.96
N PRO A 79 0.31 21.62 3.22
CA PRO A 79 -1.11 21.64 2.88
C PRO A 79 -1.41 21.73 1.38
N GLN A 80 -0.39 21.94 0.55
CA GLN A 80 -0.55 21.91 -0.91
C GLN A 80 -0.81 20.47 -1.37
N ALA A 81 -1.71 20.31 -2.36
CA ALA A 81 -2.20 19.01 -2.81
C ALA A 81 -2.71 18.13 -1.63
N PRO A 82 -3.81 18.53 -0.95
CA PRO A 82 -4.29 17.87 0.25
C PRO A 82 -4.71 16.43 -0.06
N ILE A 83 -4.27 15.48 0.77
CA ILE A 83 -4.59 14.06 0.62
C ILE A 83 -5.67 13.58 1.58
N PHE A 84 -6.00 14.36 2.61
CA PHE A 84 -7.15 14.11 3.50
C PHE A 84 -8.37 15.01 3.18
N GLY A 85 -8.42 15.60 1.97
CA GLY A 85 -9.51 16.47 1.56
C GLY A 85 -9.33 17.93 2.01
N ALA A 86 -10.23 18.78 1.52
CA ALA A 86 -10.21 20.23 1.78
C ALA A 86 -11.20 20.65 2.86
N THR A 87 -12.14 19.77 3.25
CA THR A 87 -13.16 20.04 4.27
C THR A 87 -13.12 19.00 5.39
N PRO A 88 -13.65 19.32 6.59
CA PRO A 88 -13.76 18.36 7.68
C PRO A 88 -14.57 17.10 7.30
N GLU A 89 -15.60 17.25 6.48
CA GLU A 89 -16.45 16.16 6.01
C GLU A 89 -15.68 15.22 5.09
N GLU A 90 -14.91 15.75 4.14
CA GLU A 90 -14.02 14.97 3.27
C GLU A 90 -12.97 14.23 4.10
N ALA A 91 -12.31 14.93 5.03
CA ALA A 91 -11.31 14.33 5.92
C ALA A 91 -11.92 13.19 6.74
N GLY A 92 -13.12 13.39 7.27
CA GLY A 92 -13.85 12.38 8.03
C GLY A 92 -14.16 11.14 7.21
N VAL A 93 -14.63 11.30 5.96
CA VAL A 93 -14.94 10.18 5.06
C VAL A 93 -13.65 9.43 4.66
N ILE A 94 -12.59 10.14 4.28
CA ILE A 94 -11.29 9.56 3.91
C ILE A 94 -10.74 8.74 5.09
N MET A 95 -10.68 9.32 6.28
CA MET A 95 -10.17 8.63 7.47
C MET A 95 -11.05 7.42 7.83
N ARG A 96 -12.38 7.53 7.75
CA ARG A 96 -13.28 6.42 8.00
C ARG A 96 -12.99 5.23 7.07
N VAL A 97 -12.84 5.48 5.75
CA VAL A 97 -12.55 4.40 4.79
C VAL A 97 -11.18 3.78 5.02
N ILE A 98 -10.19 4.57 5.42
CA ILE A 98 -8.87 4.06 5.83
C ILE A 98 -9.02 3.14 7.06
N CYS A 99 -9.75 3.57 8.10
CA CYS A 99 -9.99 2.77 9.29
C CYS A 99 -10.77 1.48 8.98
N GLU A 100 -11.80 1.55 8.13
CA GLU A 100 -12.55 0.37 7.65
C GLU A 100 -11.61 -0.63 6.96
N PHE A 101 -10.77 -0.16 6.04
CA PHE A 101 -9.80 -1.01 5.34
C PHE A 101 -8.80 -1.67 6.30
N MET A 102 -8.21 -0.88 7.20
CA MET A 102 -7.23 -1.38 8.17
C MET A 102 -7.84 -2.37 9.17
N ALA A 103 -9.11 -2.20 9.54
CA ALA A 103 -9.79 -3.08 10.48
C ALA A 103 -10.32 -4.36 9.82
N TYR A 104 -10.82 -4.29 8.60
CA TYR A 104 -11.59 -5.38 7.99
C TYR A 104 -10.90 -6.10 6.84
N ALA A 105 -10.08 -5.42 6.04
CA ALA A 105 -9.39 -6.01 4.88
C ALA A 105 -7.91 -6.34 5.16
N GLU A 106 -7.18 -5.39 5.72
CA GLU A 106 -5.72 -5.48 5.88
C GLU A 106 -5.25 -6.71 6.67
N PRO A 107 -5.89 -7.14 7.78
CA PRO A 107 -5.45 -8.35 8.49
C PRO A 107 -5.53 -9.62 7.62
N SER A 108 -6.58 -9.75 6.81
CA SER A 108 -6.73 -10.86 5.87
C SER A 108 -5.70 -10.80 4.75
N LEU A 109 -5.40 -9.61 4.22
CA LEU A 109 -4.35 -9.40 3.22
C LEU A 109 -2.97 -9.77 3.78
N VAL A 110 -2.65 -9.35 5.00
CA VAL A 110 -1.41 -9.71 5.69
C VAL A 110 -1.28 -11.23 5.81
N LYS A 111 -2.34 -11.93 6.28
CA LYS A 111 -2.34 -13.38 6.44
C LYS A 111 -2.06 -14.08 5.12
N ILE A 112 -2.80 -13.74 4.06
CA ILE A 112 -2.68 -14.38 2.74
C ILE A 112 -1.29 -14.14 2.13
N VAL A 113 -0.85 -12.88 2.11
CA VAL A 113 0.42 -12.50 1.49
C VAL A 113 1.59 -13.15 2.20
N ASN A 114 1.60 -13.17 3.53
CA ASN A 114 2.67 -13.81 4.30
C ASN A 114 2.72 -15.32 4.04
N ALA A 115 1.60 -16.02 4.09
CA ALA A 115 1.55 -17.46 3.81
C ALA A 115 2.04 -17.80 2.40
N ILE A 116 1.65 -17.02 1.39
CA ILE A 116 2.10 -17.25 0.00
C ILE A 116 3.60 -17.02 -0.14
N PHE A 117 4.15 -15.95 0.43
CA PHE A 117 5.58 -15.65 0.31
C PHE A 117 6.46 -16.58 1.17
N ALA A 118 5.93 -17.10 2.29
CA ALA A 118 6.59 -18.12 3.10
C ALA A 118 6.55 -19.52 2.44
N GLY A 119 5.64 -19.75 1.48
CA GLY A 119 5.42 -21.06 0.88
C GLY A 119 4.53 -21.99 1.73
N GLU A 120 3.77 -21.44 2.66
CA GLU A 120 2.98 -22.14 3.70
C GLU A 120 1.48 -22.27 3.32
N VAL A 121 1.13 -22.10 2.04
CA VAL A 121 -0.28 -22.11 1.58
C VAL A 121 -1.02 -23.41 1.93
N ALA A 122 -0.33 -24.55 1.80
CA ALA A 122 -0.94 -25.86 2.04
C ALA A 122 -1.19 -26.15 3.54
N GLU A 123 -0.54 -25.43 4.44
CA GLU A 123 -0.60 -25.70 5.88
C GLU A 123 -1.93 -25.23 6.50
N ASP A 124 -2.56 -24.18 5.93
CA ASP A 124 -3.78 -23.57 6.47
C ASP A 124 -4.71 -23.08 5.33
N ILE A 125 -4.93 -23.91 4.30
CA ILE A 125 -5.67 -23.52 3.08
C ILE A 125 -7.10 -23.07 3.40
N ASP A 126 -7.77 -23.68 4.38
CA ASP A 126 -9.14 -23.33 4.73
C ASP A 126 -9.21 -21.91 5.33
N ALA A 127 -8.33 -21.59 6.26
CA ALA A 127 -8.29 -20.26 6.84
C ALA A 127 -7.76 -19.17 5.87
N LEU A 128 -6.96 -19.55 4.87
CA LEU A 128 -6.58 -18.64 3.78
C LEU A 128 -7.76 -18.44 2.81
N THR A 129 -8.55 -19.47 2.57
CA THR A 129 -9.79 -19.36 1.77
C THR A 129 -10.80 -18.44 2.44
N ASP A 130 -10.98 -18.54 3.75
CA ASP A 130 -11.84 -17.64 4.52
C ASP A 130 -11.32 -16.19 4.46
N ALA A 131 -10.02 -16.00 4.61
CA ALA A 131 -9.39 -14.69 4.46
C ALA A 131 -9.61 -14.12 3.04
N MET A 132 -9.51 -14.94 1.99
CA MET A 132 -9.82 -14.52 0.61
C MET A 132 -11.31 -14.16 0.42
N HIS A 133 -12.23 -14.81 1.11
CA HIS A 133 -13.64 -14.41 1.11
C HIS A 133 -13.84 -13.01 1.69
N VAL A 134 -13.13 -12.67 2.78
CA VAL A 134 -13.13 -11.32 3.35
C VAL A 134 -12.57 -10.32 2.33
N VAL A 135 -11.39 -10.58 1.78
CA VAL A 135 -10.75 -9.70 0.79
C VAL A 135 -11.65 -9.50 -0.43
N ALA A 136 -12.26 -10.55 -0.96
CA ALA A 136 -13.16 -10.46 -2.10
C ALA A 136 -14.44 -9.65 -1.80
N ARG A 137 -14.96 -9.70 -0.57
CA ARG A 137 -16.10 -8.88 -0.13
C ARG A 137 -15.71 -7.40 -0.08
N GLU A 138 -14.57 -7.08 0.54
CA GLU A 138 -14.08 -5.70 0.64
C GLU A 138 -13.71 -5.14 -0.75
N ALA A 139 -13.10 -5.95 -1.62
CA ALA A 139 -12.83 -5.57 -3.00
C ALA A 139 -14.12 -5.24 -3.78
N ARG A 140 -15.23 -5.99 -3.57
CA ARG A 140 -16.53 -5.64 -4.17
C ARG A 140 -17.08 -4.31 -3.66
N THR A 141 -16.84 -3.98 -2.39
CA THR A 141 -17.24 -2.69 -1.83
C THR A 141 -16.48 -1.55 -2.51
N ILE A 142 -15.17 -1.72 -2.72
CA ILE A 142 -14.31 -0.75 -3.43
C ILE A 142 -14.72 -0.67 -4.91
N GLU A 143 -14.94 -1.79 -5.58
CA GLU A 143 -15.44 -1.86 -6.96
C GLU A 143 -16.75 -1.07 -7.13
N GLY A 144 -17.70 -1.24 -6.19
CA GLY A 144 -18.96 -0.51 -6.20
C GLY A 144 -18.81 1.01 -6.06
N ARG A 145 -17.79 1.49 -5.34
CA ARG A 145 -17.45 2.92 -5.25
C ARG A 145 -16.81 3.39 -6.56
N LEU A 146 -15.80 2.69 -7.04
CA LEU A 146 -15.05 3.01 -8.25
C LEU A 146 -15.86 2.89 -9.55
N SER A 147 -16.99 2.19 -9.52
CA SER A 147 -17.93 2.17 -10.64
C SER A 147 -18.71 3.49 -10.80
N LYS A 148 -18.73 4.33 -9.77
CA LYS A 148 -19.45 5.61 -9.72
C LYS A 148 -18.50 6.81 -9.68
N GLU A 149 -17.31 6.61 -9.12
CA GLU A 149 -16.33 7.65 -8.85
C GLU A 149 -14.97 7.32 -9.48
N GLN A 150 -14.16 8.34 -9.69
CA GLN A 150 -12.80 8.14 -10.22
C GLN A 150 -11.85 7.57 -9.17
N TRP A 151 -12.03 7.96 -7.90
CA TRP A 151 -11.20 7.58 -6.78
C TRP A 151 -12.07 6.91 -5.71
N ILE A 152 -11.45 6.20 -4.78
CA ILE A 152 -12.20 5.45 -3.75
C ILE A 152 -13.08 6.37 -2.91
N VAL A 153 -12.62 7.62 -2.69
CA VAL A 153 -13.40 8.66 -2.01
C VAL A 153 -13.39 9.93 -2.86
N GLY A 154 -14.54 10.25 -3.44
CA GLY A 154 -14.77 11.51 -4.14
C GLY A 154 -14.02 11.67 -5.47
N ALA A 155 -13.76 12.91 -5.83
CA ALA A 155 -13.24 13.29 -7.16
C ALA A 155 -11.71 13.37 -7.24
N ASN A 156 -11.00 13.31 -6.11
CA ASN A 156 -9.56 13.55 -6.04
C ASN A 156 -8.81 12.33 -5.50
N TYR A 157 -7.58 12.13 -6.02
CA TYR A 157 -6.63 11.17 -5.46
C TYR A 157 -6.31 11.50 -4.00
N SER A 158 -6.46 10.56 -3.10
CA SER A 158 -6.44 10.80 -1.66
C SER A 158 -5.63 9.77 -0.88
N ALA A 159 -5.47 10.00 0.41
CA ALA A 159 -4.84 9.05 1.32
C ALA A 159 -5.51 7.67 1.31
N THR A 160 -6.82 7.59 1.00
CA THR A 160 -7.52 6.30 0.85
C THR A 160 -6.92 5.46 -0.27
N ASP A 161 -6.68 6.08 -1.42
CA ASP A 161 -6.10 5.41 -2.58
C ASP A 161 -4.65 4.99 -2.28
N MET A 162 -3.88 5.86 -1.63
CA MET A 162 -2.48 5.59 -1.23
C MET A 162 -2.37 4.44 -0.23
N VAL A 163 -3.37 4.27 0.64
CA VAL A 163 -3.40 3.21 1.65
C VAL A 163 -3.77 1.86 1.04
N ILE A 164 -4.71 1.83 0.11
CA ILE A 164 -5.28 0.59 -0.43
C ILE A 164 -4.48 0.06 -1.62
N PHE A 165 -4.03 0.92 -2.53
CA PHE A 165 -3.35 0.53 -3.76
C PHE A 165 -2.15 -0.40 -3.55
N PRO A 166 -1.21 -0.11 -2.64
CA PRO A 166 -0.06 -0.99 -2.43
C PRO A 166 -0.45 -2.42 -2.05
N TRP A 167 -1.48 -2.59 -1.25
CA TRP A 167 -1.96 -3.91 -0.85
C TRP A 167 -2.58 -4.69 -2.00
N ILE A 168 -3.31 -4.04 -2.88
CA ILE A 168 -3.85 -4.69 -4.09
C ILE A 168 -2.72 -5.16 -4.99
N GLN A 169 -1.69 -4.37 -5.18
CA GLN A 169 -0.53 -4.74 -5.99
C GLN A 169 0.28 -5.89 -5.38
N VAL A 170 0.51 -5.86 -4.06
CA VAL A 170 1.19 -6.96 -3.36
C VAL A 170 0.38 -8.26 -3.43
N LEU A 171 -0.95 -8.16 -3.26
CA LEU A 171 -1.84 -9.31 -3.40
C LEU A 171 -1.80 -9.90 -4.82
N ARG A 172 -1.93 -9.07 -5.86
CA ARG A 172 -1.83 -9.52 -7.26
C ARG A 172 -0.55 -10.30 -7.48
N ARG A 173 0.58 -9.73 -7.06
CA ARG A 173 1.89 -10.37 -7.20
C ARG A 173 2.02 -11.67 -6.41
N ALA A 174 1.42 -11.75 -5.24
CA ALA A 174 1.37 -12.99 -4.46
C ALA A 174 0.55 -14.07 -5.17
N LEU A 175 -0.64 -13.71 -5.67
CA LEU A 175 -1.56 -14.63 -6.35
C LEU A 175 -1.05 -15.13 -7.72
N ASP A 176 -0.08 -14.45 -8.34
CA ASP A 176 0.59 -14.90 -9.56
C ASP A 176 1.52 -16.11 -9.33
N LYS A 177 1.79 -16.46 -8.08
CA LYS A 177 2.56 -17.66 -7.77
C LYS A 177 1.72 -18.93 -7.94
N SER A 178 2.29 -19.97 -8.52
CA SER A 178 1.59 -21.23 -8.81
C SER A 178 0.95 -21.87 -7.58
N ALA A 179 1.61 -21.77 -6.41
CA ALA A 179 1.07 -22.26 -5.14
C ALA A 179 -0.22 -21.54 -4.67
N ALA A 180 -0.55 -20.39 -5.23
CA ALA A 180 -1.70 -19.58 -4.87
C ALA A 180 -2.84 -19.64 -5.90
N ALA A 181 -2.75 -20.48 -6.93
CA ALA A 181 -3.70 -20.49 -8.04
C ALA A 181 -5.16 -20.70 -7.60
N GLU A 182 -5.42 -21.60 -6.66
CA GLU A 182 -6.77 -21.87 -6.13
C GLU A 182 -7.31 -20.66 -5.34
N LEU A 183 -6.46 -20.02 -4.52
CA LEU A 183 -6.83 -18.82 -3.77
C LEU A 183 -7.13 -17.65 -4.71
N GLY A 184 -6.39 -17.54 -5.82
CA GLY A 184 -6.50 -16.46 -6.79
C GLY A 184 -7.74 -16.51 -7.67
N ALA A 185 -8.37 -17.67 -7.86
CA ALA A 185 -9.39 -17.90 -8.86
C ALA A 185 -10.62 -16.97 -8.78
N ARG A 186 -10.94 -16.44 -7.59
CA ARG A 186 -12.05 -15.49 -7.39
C ARG A 186 -11.64 -14.02 -7.52
N PHE A 187 -10.36 -13.74 -7.49
CA PHE A 187 -9.82 -12.39 -7.57
C PHE A 187 -9.26 -12.09 -8.95
N LEU A 188 -8.62 -13.05 -9.56
CA LEU A 188 -8.02 -12.96 -10.90
C LEU A 188 -8.90 -13.66 -11.96
N PRO A 189 -8.89 -13.23 -13.23
CA PRO A 189 -8.28 -11.98 -13.67
C PRO A 189 -9.08 -10.76 -13.20
N MET A 190 -8.36 -9.75 -12.71
CA MET A 190 -8.99 -8.58 -12.08
C MET A 190 -9.83 -7.78 -13.08
N GLU A 191 -9.39 -7.66 -14.32
CA GLU A 191 -10.08 -6.92 -15.38
C GLU A 191 -11.49 -7.46 -15.62
N ARG A 192 -11.70 -8.76 -15.42
CA ARG A 192 -13.00 -9.41 -15.53
C ARG A 192 -13.82 -9.32 -14.26
N ASN A 193 -13.20 -9.56 -13.11
CA ASN A 193 -13.90 -9.72 -11.83
C ASN A 193 -14.14 -8.38 -11.12
N TYR A 194 -13.25 -7.39 -11.37
CA TYR A 194 -13.25 -6.07 -10.75
C TYR A 194 -12.80 -4.99 -11.76
N PRO A 195 -13.58 -4.74 -12.82
CA PRO A 195 -13.16 -3.87 -13.93
C PRO A 195 -12.95 -2.40 -13.53
N ALA A 196 -13.68 -1.87 -12.55
CA ALA A 196 -13.48 -0.51 -12.08
C ALA A 196 -12.20 -0.39 -11.23
N LEU A 197 -11.92 -1.42 -10.41
CA LEU A 197 -10.69 -1.53 -9.65
C LEU A 197 -9.46 -1.63 -10.57
N ALA A 198 -9.56 -2.40 -11.65
CA ALA A 198 -8.50 -2.49 -12.66
C ALA A 198 -8.23 -1.13 -13.33
N ARG A 199 -9.27 -0.40 -13.74
CA ARG A 199 -9.12 0.95 -14.29
C ARG A 199 -8.53 1.94 -13.30
N TRP A 200 -8.87 1.83 -12.02
CA TRP A 200 -8.32 2.65 -10.95
C TRP A 200 -6.82 2.38 -10.75
N ILE A 201 -6.40 1.12 -10.81
CA ILE A 201 -4.97 0.76 -10.76
C ILE A 201 -4.22 1.46 -11.89
N HIS A 202 -4.65 1.29 -13.15
CA HIS A 202 -4.01 1.94 -14.29
C HIS A 202 -3.98 3.48 -14.17
N ARG A 203 -5.00 4.07 -13.54
CA ARG A 203 -5.01 5.52 -13.28
C ARG A 203 -3.92 5.94 -12.31
N ILE A 204 -3.68 5.16 -11.25
CA ILE A 204 -2.60 5.45 -10.30
C ILE A 204 -1.24 5.23 -10.96
N GLU A 205 -1.08 4.16 -11.74
CA GLU A 205 0.15 3.84 -12.48
C GLU A 205 0.51 4.95 -13.49
N ALA A 206 -0.47 5.67 -13.99
CA ALA A 206 -0.27 6.81 -14.90
C ALA A 206 0.01 8.14 -14.20
N LEU A 207 -0.03 8.21 -12.86
CA LEU A 207 0.24 9.46 -12.14
C LEU A 207 1.71 9.88 -12.28
N PRO A 208 1.98 11.20 -12.38
CA PRO A 208 3.34 11.71 -12.34
C PRO A 208 4.07 11.23 -11.08
N GLY A 209 5.26 10.71 -11.24
CA GLY A 209 6.09 10.23 -10.13
C GLY A 209 5.83 8.78 -9.68
N TYR A 210 4.77 8.12 -10.17
CA TYR A 210 4.48 6.73 -9.83
C TYR A 210 5.70 5.81 -10.01
N GLU A 211 6.40 5.91 -11.13
CA GLU A 211 7.57 5.10 -11.45
C GLU A 211 8.69 5.18 -10.39
N ARG A 212 8.81 6.31 -9.69
CA ARG A 212 9.79 6.45 -8.60
C ARG A 212 9.38 5.73 -7.34
N THR A 213 8.09 5.41 -7.20
CA THR A 213 7.55 4.69 -6.04
C THR A 213 7.54 3.18 -6.22
N TYR A 214 7.65 2.70 -7.48
CA TYR A 214 7.57 1.29 -7.80
C TYR A 214 8.71 0.50 -7.15
N PRO A 215 8.43 -0.68 -6.52
CA PRO A 215 9.44 -1.45 -5.81
C PRO A 215 10.60 -1.88 -6.73
N PRO A 216 11.85 -1.47 -6.48
CA PRO A 216 12.97 -1.73 -7.39
C PRO A 216 13.18 -3.22 -7.70
N HIS A 217 13.12 -4.09 -6.69
CA HIS A 217 13.34 -5.54 -6.86
C HIS A 217 12.22 -6.24 -7.66
N TRP A 218 11.08 -5.58 -7.87
CA TRP A 218 10.03 -6.13 -8.74
C TRP A 218 10.38 -5.94 -10.21
N ARG A 219 11.07 -4.85 -10.57
CA ARG A 219 11.54 -4.59 -11.95
C ARG A 219 12.46 -5.70 -12.43
N ASP A 220 13.37 -6.15 -11.58
CA ASP A 220 14.33 -7.22 -11.93
C ASP A 220 13.60 -8.53 -12.23
N SER A 221 12.56 -8.86 -11.46
CA SER A 221 11.78 -10.08 -11.67
C SER A 221 10.79 -9.96 -12.84
N ASP A 222 10.28 -8.77 -13.16
CA ASP A 222 9.38 -8.52 -14.27
C ASP A 222 10.17 -8.56 -15.61
N SER A 223 11.41 -8.05 -15.63
CA SER A 223 12.30 -8.13 -16.79
C SER A 223 12.66 -9.57 -17.19
N VAL A 224 12.74 -10.50 -16.20
CA VAL A 224 12.99 -11.93 -16.44
C VAL A 224 11.75 -12.64 -16.99
N ARG A 225 10.55 -12.13 -16.75
CA ARG A 225 9.29 -12.72 -17.25
C ARG A 225 8.87 -12.26 -18.64
N GLY A 226 9.57 -11.32 -19.26
CA GLY A 226 9.37 -10.90 -20.64
C GLY A 226 8.07 -10.12 -20.86
N VAL A 227 7.67 -9.27 -19.90
CA VAL A 227 6.56 -8.32 -20.05
C VAL A 227 7.10 -6.97 -20.49
#